data_2aed1847c663dc16c89f9b8eadf13844
#
_entry.id   2aed1847c663dc16c89f9b8eadf13844
#
_cell.length_a   1.000
_cell.length_b   1.000
_cell.length_c   1.000
_cell.angle_alpha   90.00
_cell.angle_beta   90.00
_cell.angle_gamma   90.00
#
_symmetry.space_group_name_H-M   'P 1'
#
loop_
_entity.id
_entity.type
_entity.pdbx_description
1 polymer ?
#
loop_
_entity_poly.entity_id
_entity_poly.type
_entity_poly.pdbx_seq_one_letter_code
_entity_poly.pdbx_strand_id
1 'polypeptide(L)'
;CLVGSEMCIRDRNTINYYGIQYMLSMGISMLNSRLAEIRQQADPPFTGASAGYGDFFVAKTKSAFGIDASSKIGGIELAMKTILEEAERARRFGFTETEYDRARANYLQRVESAYTEREKMKNDTYVNEYISNFLDNEPMPGIEYEYAMMNKLAPNIPVTAINQVMQQLITDNNQVVLLAGPEKEGLKYPTKEEITALLKQMKSFDLKPVS
;
A
#
# COMPACT_ATOMS: atom_id res chain seq x y z
N CYS A 1 5.09 6.84 9.57
CA CYS A 1 3.86 6.21 9.07
C CYS A 1 2.83 7.30 8.75
N LEU A 2 2.28 7.27 7.54
CA LEU A 2 1.20 8.17 7.11
C LEU A 2 -0.12 7.43 7.25
N VAL A 3 -1.08 8.01 7.95
CA VAL A 3 -2.41 7.42 8.13
C VAL A 3 -3.42 8.26 7.34
N GLY A 4 -4.06 7.65 6.36
CA GLY A 4 -5.05 8.30 5.51
C GLY A 4 -6.49 8.06 5.97
N SER A 5 -7.44 8.75 5.33
CA SER A 5 -8.84 8.83 5.71
C SER A 5 -9.61 7.50 5.65
N GLU A 6 -10.64 7.41 6.48
CA GLU A 6 -11.63 6.33 6.49
C GLU A 6 -12.33 6.21 5.14
N MET A 7 -12.27 5.04 4.54
CA MET A 7 -13.23 4.63 3.52
C MET A 7 -14.23 3.68 4.19
N CYS A 8 -15.41 4.19 4.57
CA CYS A 8 -16.48 3.37 5.13
C CYS A 8 -17.11 2.52 4.03
N ILE A 9 -16.53 1.36 3.74
CA ILE A 9 -17.17 0.35 2.89
C ILE A 9 -18.06 -0.50 3.79
N ARG A 10 -19.35 -0.13 3.87
CA ARG A 10 -20.32 -0.81 4.74
C ARG A 10 -20.83 -2.14 4.20
N ASP A 11 -20.72 -2.38 2.90
CA ASP A 11 -21.28 -3.59 2.26
C ASP A 11 -20.18 -4.40 1.56
N ARG A 12 -19.62 -5.35 2.29
CA ARG A 12 -18.50 -6.20 1.84
C ARG A 12 -18.92 -7.28 0.84
N ASN A 13 -20.21 -7.53 0.66
CA ASN A 13 -20.72 -8.56 -0.22
C ASN A 13 -21.12 -8.06 -1.63
N THR A 14 -20.53 -6.96 -2.09
CA THR A 14 -20.83 -6.38 -3.40
C THR A 14 -19.65 -6.43 -4.36
N ILE A 15 -19.93 -6.47 -5.66
CA ILE A 15 -18.90 -6.34 -6.72
C ILE A 15 -18.15 -5.03 -6.56
N ASN A 16 -18.79 -3.96 -6.09
CA ASN A 16 -18.15 -2.68 -5.82
C ASN A 16 -17.05 -2.80 -4.75
N TYR A 17 -17.28 -3.58 -3.70
CA TYR A 17 -16.28 -3.85 -2.68
C TYR A 17 -15.03 -4.49 -3.31
N TYR A 18 -15.20 -5.56 -4.10
CA TYR A 18 -14.08 -6.21 -4.79
C TYR A 18 -13.36 -5.26 -5.75
N GLY A 19 -14.09 -4.41 -6.45
CA GLY A 19 -13.51 -3.38 -7.32
C GLY A 19 -12.63 -2.39 -6.56
N ILE A 20 -13.09 -1.92 -5.40
CA ILE A 20 -12.32 -1.00 -4.55
C ILE A 20 -11.10 -1.71 -3.95
N GLN A 21 -11.25 -2.93 -3.43
CA GLN A 21 -10.13 -3.72 -2.91
C GLN A 21 -9.07 -3.99 -3.98
N TYR A 22 -9.51 -4.31 -5.19
CA TYR A 22 -8.61 -4.46 -6.34
C TYR A 22 -7.85 -3.16 -6.63
N MET A 23 -8.54 -2.01 -6.71
CA MET A 23 -7.89 -0.72 -6.97
C MET A 23 -6.88 -0.34 -5.89
N LEU A 24 -7.21 -0.55 -4.61
CA LEU A 24 -6.30 -0.36 -3.47
C LEU A 24 -5.08 -1.27 -3.59
N SER A 25 -5.29 -2.56 -3.86
CA SER A 25 -4.22 -3.54 -4.04
C SER A 25 -3.29 -3.16 -5.18
N MET A 26 -3.83 -2.70 -6.31
CA MET A 26 -3.03 -2.26 -7.45
C MET A 26 -2.20 -1.02 -7.11
N GLY A 27 -2.82 0.02 -6.51
CA GLY A 27 -2.12 1.23 -6.10
C GLY A 27 -0.98 0.95 -5.13
N ILE A 28 -1.23 0.13 -4.11
CA ILE A 28 -0.21 -0.30 -3.14
C ILE A 28 0.90 -1.12 -3.82
N SER A 29 0.55 -2.03 -4.72
CA SER A 29 1.52 -2.85 -5.46
C SER A 29 2.45 -2.00 -6.33
N MET A 30 1.91 -1.00 -7.05
CA MET A 30 2.71 -0.09 -7.86
C MET A 30 3.61 0.80 -7.01
N LEU A 31 3.12 1.32 -5.88
CA LEU A 31 3.94 2.09 -4.94
C LEU A 31 5.08 1.23 -4.36
N ASN A 32 4.80 0.00 -3.97
CA ASN A 32 5.81 -0.94 -3.50
C ASN A 32 6.86 -1.27 -4.57
N SER A 33 6.46 -1.32 -5.84
CA SER A 33 7.41 -1.51 -6.94
C SER A 33 8.37 -0.34 -7.06
N ARG A 34 7.89 0.91 -6.95
CA ARG A 34 8.75 2.11 -6.92
C ARG A 34 9.71 2.10 -5.74
N LEU A 35 9.23 1.75 -4.54
CA LEU A 35 10.07 1.63 -3.34
C LEU A 35 11.14 0.55 -3.51
N ALA A 36 10.80 -0.56 -4.16
CA ALA A 36 11.75 -1.63 -4.47
C ALA A 36 12.82 -1.20 -5.48
N GLU A 37 12.46 -0.41 -6.50
CA GLU A 37 13.41 0.17 -7.46
C GLU A 37 14.39 1.15 -6.78
N ILE A 38 13.91 2.00 -5.88
CA ILE A 38 14.76 2.91 -5.09
C ILE A 38 15.74 2.10 -4.23
N ARG A 39 15.29 1.00 -3.62
CA ARG A 39 16.16 0.12 -2.83
C ARG A 39 17.29 -0.52 -3.63
N GLN A 40 17.12 -0.69 -4.94
CA GLN A 40 18.13 -1.29 -5.82
C GLN A 40 19.21 -0.31 -6.30
N GLN A 41 19.11 0.98 -5.95
CA GLN A 41 20.15 1.97 -6.27
C GLN A 41 21.46 1.64 -5.57
N ALA A 42 22.58 2.17 -6.10
CA ALA A 42 23.91 1.93 -5.54
C ALA A 42 24.04 2.38 -4.08
N ASP A 43 23.41 3.50 -3.70
CA ASP A 43 23.33 3.99 -2.33
C ASP A 43 21.88 4.29 -1.96
N PRO A 44 21.11 3.27 -1.58
CA PRO A 44 19.71 3.44 -1.29
C PRO A 44 19.48 4.18 0.05
N PRO A 45 18.44 5.02 0.14
CA PRO A 45 18.12 5.77 1.37
C PRO A 45 17.61 4.88 2.51
N PHE A 46 17.19 3.67 2.19
CA PHE A 46 16.68 2.68 3.15
C PHE A 46 17.11 1.26 2.76
N THR A 47 17.15 0.36 3.72
CA THR A 47 17.43 -1.07 3.50
C THR A 47 16.18 -1.85 3.09
N GLY A 48 15.02 -1.35 3.45
CA GLY A 48 13.72 -1.86 3.08
C GLY A 48 12.66 -0.79 3.27
N ALA A 49 11.64 -0.80 2.42
CA ALA A 49 10.45 0.03 2.60
C ALA A 49 9.24 -0.71 2.03
N SER A 50 8.08 -0.49 2.64
CA SER A 50 6.81 -1.04 2.17
C SER A 50 5.66 -0.09 2.44
N ALA A 51 4.67 -0.12 1.55
CA ALA A 51 3.38 0.53 1.73
C ALA A 51 2.30 -0.53 1.94
N GLY A 52 1.30 -0.21 2.73
CA GLY A 52 0.18 -1.08 3.00
C GLY A 52 -1.11 -0.31 3.29
N TYR A 53 -2.22 -1.03 3.21
CA TYR A 53 -3.53 -0.57 3.63
C TYR A 53 -4.23 -1.69 4.38
N GLY A 54 -4.79 -1.39 5.52
CA GLY A 54 -5.47 -2.37 6.37
C GLY A 54 -5.90 -1.77 7.71
N ASP A 55 -6.29 -2.61 8.62
CA ASP A 55 -6.72 -2.20 9.95
C ASP A 55 -5.62 -1.45 10.69
N PHE A 56 -6.01 -0.37 11.37
CA PHE A 56 -5.08 0.46 12.11
C PHE A 56 -4.79 -0.13 13.49
N PHE A 57 -3.66 -0.78 13.66
CA PHE A 57 -3.26 -1.49 14.89
C PHE A 57 -4.31 -2.52 15.31
N VAL A 58 -4.90 -2.31 16.48
CA VAL A 58 -5.96 -3.15 17.05
C VAL A 58 -7.37 -2.61 16.82
N ALA A 59 -7.49 -1.47 16.13
CA ALA A 59 -8.77 -0.81 15.90
C ALA A 59 -9.44 -1.38 14.64
N LYS A 60 -10.28 -2.40 14.79
CA LYS A 60 -11.05 -3.03 13.69
C LYS A 60 -12.04 -2.10 12.98
N THR A 61 -12.30 -0.92 13.53
CA THR A 61 -13.24 0.06 12.98
C THR A 61 -12.58 1.12 12.10
N LYS A 62 -11.25 1.11 12.00
CA LYS A 62 -10.46 2.11 11.30
C LYS A 62 -9.43 1.42 10.41
N SER A 63 -9.45 1.74 9.14
CA SER A 63 -8.40 1.32 8.22
C SER A 63 -7.44 2.48 7.97
N ALA A 64 -6.18 2.14 7.74
CA ALA A 64 -5.13 3.11 7.51
C ALA A 64 -4.28 2.74 6.31
N PHE A 65 -3.87 3.74 5.57
CA PHE A 65 -2.74 3.66 4.66
C PHE A 65 -1.47 3.99 5.43
N GLY A 66 -0.45 3.16 5.29
CA GLY A 66 0.84 3.38 5.94
C GLY A 66 1.99 3.09 5.00
N ILE A 67 3.12 3.79 5.24
CA ILE A 67 4.40 3.46 4.63
C ILE A 67 5.41 3.34 5.76
N ASP A 68 6.15 2.26 5.77
CA ASP A 68 7.27 2.03 6.67
C ASP A 68 8.58 1.91 5.90
N ALA A 69 9.66 2.30 6.54
CA ALA A 69 11.00 2.12 6.01
C ALA A 69 11.98 1.80 7.13
N SER A 70 12.93 0.92 6.82
CA SER A 70 14.10 0.63 7.66
C SER A 70 15.30 1.33 7.09
N SER A 71 15.83 2.33 7.80
CA SER A 71 16.98 3.10 7.35
C SER A 71 18.32 2.46 7.77
N LYS A 72 19.40 2.89 7.12
CA LYS A 72 20.76 2.72 7.65
C LYS A 72 20.91 3.53 8.94
N ILE A 73 21.90 3.19 9.75
CA ILE A 73 22.23 3.97 10.95
C ILE A 73 22.54 5.43 10.56
N GLY A 74 21.83 6.37 11.17
CA GLY A 74 21.96 7.80 10.85
C GLY A 74 21.21 8.27 9.59
N GLY A 75 20.54 7.38 8.85
CA GLY A 75 19.84 7.68 7.60
C GLY A 75 18.33 7.88 7.73
N ILE A 76 17.80 8.03 8.94
CA ILE A 76 16.33 8.09 9.18
C ILE A 76 15.66 9.25 8.45
N GLU A 77 16.28 10.44 8.49
CA GLU A 77 15.72 11.63 7.85
C GLU A 77 15.62 11.46 6.33
N LEU A 78 16.69 10.94 5.71
CA LEU A 78 16.70 10.67 4.27
C LEU A 78 15.68 9.61 3.89
N ALA A 79 15.60 8.51 4.65
CA ALA A 79 14.62 7.45 4.42
C ALA A 79 13.20 8.00 4.53
N MET A 80 12.90 8.75 5.59
CA MET A 80 11.60 9.36 5.82
C MET A 80 11.24 10.34 4.69
N LYS A 81 12.17 11.22 4.31
CA LYS A 81 11.96 12.14 3.19
C LYS A 81 11.63 11.38 1.90
N THR A 82 12.39 10.35 1.58
CA THR A 82 12.20 9.58 0.33
C THR A 82 10.84 8.88 0.28
N ILE A 83 10.40 8.23 1.37
CA ILE A 83 9.06 7.59 1.35
C ILE A 83 7.94 8.62 1.28
N LEU A 84 8.11 9.80 1.89
CA LEU A 84 7.16 10.91 1.77
C LEU A 84 7.11 11.46 0.34
N GLU A 85 8.27 11.61 -0.32
CA GLU A 85 8.35 12.05 -1.71
C GLU A 85 7.63 11.08 -2.64
N GLU A 86 7.80 9.77 -2.47
CA GLU A 86 7.12 8.78 -3.30
C GLU A 86 5.61 8.71 -3.03
N ALA A 87 5.17 8.84 -1.78
CA ALA A 87 3.76 8.97 -1.45
C ALA A 87 3.13 10.20 -2.12
N GLU A 88 3.79 11.35 -2.01
CA GLU A 88 3.33 12.60 -2.60
C GLU A 88 3.38 12.56 -4.14
N ARG A 89 4.37 11.91 -4.74
CA ARG A 89 4.45 11.66 -6.18
C ARG A 89 3.26 10.82 -6.66
N ALA A 90 2.95 9.73 -5.96
CA ALA A 90 1.79 8.91 -6.25
C ALA A 90 0.47 9.68 -6.11
N ARG A 91 0.36 10.55 -5.09
CA ARG A 91 -0.82 11.40 -4.89
C ARG A 91 -1.02 12.43 -6.00
N ARG A 92 0.06 13.14 -6.41
CA ARG A 92 -0.02 14.24 -7.39
C ARG A 92 -0.13 13.78 -8.82
N PHE A 93 0.67 12.79 -9.19
CA PHE A 93 0.84 12.39 -10.59
C PHE A 93 0.25 11.00 -10.88
N GLY A 94 -0.05 10.22 -9.84
CA GLY A 94 -0.54 8.87 -9.99
C GLY A 94 0.51 7.89 -10.53
N PHE A 95 0.02 6.85 -11.14
CA PHE A 95 0.79 5.80 -11.79
C PHE A 95 0.55 5.82 -13.30
N THR A 96 1.52 5.32 -14.05
CA THR A 96 1.46 5.21 -15.50
C THR A 96 0.71 3.94 -15.93
N GLU A 97 0.24 3.92 -17.18
CA GLU A 97 -0.36 2.69 -17.76
C GLU A 97 0.62 1.52 -17.73
N THR A 98 1.91 1.77 -17.99
CA THR A 98 2.95 0.73 -18.01
C THR A 98 3.15 0.10 -16.62
N GLU A 99 3.12 0.90 -15.55
CA GLU A 99 3.17 0.39 -14.17
C GLU A 99 1.93 -0.45 -13.86
N TYR A 100 0.78 0.04 -14.28
CA TYR A 100 -0.48 -0.66 -14.07
C TYR A 100 -0.56 -1.97 -14.85
N ASP A 101 -0.17 -2.00 -16.12
CA ASP A 101 -0.17 -3.21 -16.94
C ASP A 101 0.68 -4.31 -16.31
N ARG A 102 1.87 -3.97 -15.81
CA ARG A 102 2.74 -4.91 -15.08
C ARG A 102 2.08 -5.40 -13.79
N ALA A 103 1.53 -4.51 -12.99
CA ALA A 103 0.88 -4.87 -11.72
C ALA A 103 -0.35 -5.76 -11.97
N ARG A 104 -1.19 -5.41 -12.96
CA ARG A 104 -2.36 -6.18 -13.36
C ARG A 104 -2.00 -7.58 -13.85
N ALA A 105 -1.00 -7.69 -14.72
CA ALA A 105 -0.53 -8.98 -15.23
C ALA A 105 -0.05 -9.89 -14.08
N ASN A 106 0.76 -9.36 -13.15
CA ASN A 106 1.23 -10.09 -11.99
C ASN A 106 0.08 -10.50 -11.06
N TYR A 107 -0.92 -9.64 -10.89
CA TYR A 107 -2.10 -9.96 -10.08
C TYR A 107 -2.91 -11.11 -10.69
N LEU A 108 -3.26 -11.00 -11.97
CA LEU A 108 -4.03 -12.02 -12.69
C LEU A 108 -3.28 -13.36 -12.73
N GLN A 109 -1.96 -13.35 -12.92
CA GLN A 109 -1.15 -14.55 -12.86
C GLN A 109 -1.22 -15.23 -11.48
N ARG A 110 -1.20 -14.46 -10.38
CA ARG A 110 -1.36 -15.03 -9.02
C ARG A 110 -2.73 -15.66 -8.82
N VAL A 111 -3.79 -14.98 -9.27
CA VAL A 111 -5.16 -15.51 -9.19
C VAL A 111 -5.30 -16.78 -10.02
N GLU A 112 -4.72 -16.82 -11.22
CA GLU A 112 -4.70 -18.02 -12.08
C GLU A 112 -3.92 -19.17 -11.45
N SER A 113 -2.76 -18.89 -10.85
CA SER A 113 -1.97 -19.89 -10.13
C SER A 113 -2.76 -20.47 -8.95
N ALA A 114 -3.40 -19.61 -8.15
CA ALA A 114 -4.24 -20.02 -7.04
C ALA A 114 -5.42 -20.91 -7.51
N TYR A 115 -6.07 -20.53 -8.63
CA TYR A 115 -7.14 -21.32 -9.23
C TYR A 115 -6.65 -22.70 -9.73
N THR A 116 -5.50 -22.72 -10.40
CA THR A 116 -4.93 -23.95 -10.96
C THR A 116 -4.48 -24.92 -9.86
N GLU A 117 -3.94 -24.39 -8.77
CA GLU A 117 -3.40 -25.16 -7.66
C GLU A 117 -4.41 -25.38 -6.52
N ARG A 118 -5.69 -25.01 -6.67
CA ARG A 118 -6.70 -25.00 -5.62
C ARG A 118 -6.87 -26.34 -4.91
N GLU A 119 -6.72 -27.46 -5.64
CA GLU A 119 -6.82 -28.81 -5.05
C GLU A 119 -5.57 -29.22 -4.24
N LYS A 120 -4.47 -28.47 -4.39
CA LYS A 120 -3.21 -28.69 -3.67
C LYS A 120 -3.01 -27.68 -2.54
N MET A 121 -3.93 -26.76 -2.34
CA MET A 121 -3.86 -25.76 -1.28
C MET A 121 -3.84 -26.43 0.10
N LYS A 122 -2.98 -25.90 0.97
CA LYS A 122 -2.91 -26.36 2.36
C LYS A 122 -4.15 -25.90 3.13
N ASN A 123 -4.57 -26.70 4.09
CA ASN A 123 -5.71 -26.38 4.96
C ASN A 123 -5.54 -25.04 5.69
N ASP A 124 -4.31 -24.62 6.00
CA ASP A 124 -4.02 -23.36 6.68
C ASP A 124 -4.54 -22.14 5.92
N THR A 125 -4.55 -22.18 4.59
CA THR A 125 -5.10 -21.10 3.76
C THR A 125 -6.61 -20.95 4.00
N TYR A 126 -7.34 -22.06 3.97
CA TYR A 126 -8.79 -22.05 4.23
C TYR A 126 -9.12 -21.67 5.68
N VAL A 127 -8.30 -22.08 6.65
CA VAL A 127 -8.48 -21.70 8.06
C VAL A 127 -8.41 -20.19 8.22
N ASN A 128 -7.46 -19.52 7.56
CA ASN A 128 -7.33 -18.07 7.62
C ASN A 128 -8.54 -17.36 6.98
N GLU A 129 -9.05 -17.86 5.87
CA GLU A 129 -10.28 -17.33 5.24
C GLU A 129 -11.49 -17.47 6.18
N TYR A 130 -11.66 -18.63 6.82
CA TYR A 130 -12.74 -18.86 7.78
C TYR A 130 -12.62 -17.95 9.00
N ILE A 131 -11.41 -17.73 9.52
CA ILE A 131 -11.16 -16.84 10.65
C ILE A 131 -11.53 -15.39 10.25
N SER A 132 -11.06 -14.92 9.11
CA SER A 132 -11.37 -13.58 8.62
C SER A 132 -12.86 -13.39 8.35
N ASN A 133 -13.53 -14.39 7.81
CA ASN A 133 -14.99 -14.36 7.62
C ASN A 133 -15.72 -14.29 8.97
N PHE A 134 -15.33 -15.12 9.94
CA PHE A 134 -15.99 -15.19 11.25
C PHE A 134 -15.76 -13.92 12.09
N LEU A 135 -14.53 -13.38 12.09
CA LEU A 135 -14.16 -12.24 12.92
C LEU A 135 -14.54 -10.90 12.29
N ASP A 136 -14.43 -10.78 10.97
CA ASP A 136 -14.44 -9.51 10.27
C ASP A 136 -15.51 -9.44 9.15
N ASN A 137 -16.33 -10.49 9.01
CA ASN A 137 -17.32 -10.66 7.92
C ASN A 137 -16.70 -10.49 6.53
N GLU A 138 -15.44 -10.93 6.35
CA GLU A 138 -14.83 -10.94 5.03
C GLU A 138 -15.54 -11.94 4.12
N PRO A 139 -15.91 -11.57 2.89
CA PRO A 139 -16.53 -12.52 1.96
C PRO A 139 -15.60 -13.66 1.60
N MET A 140 -16.14 -14.85 1.47
CA MET A 140 -15.42 -16.06 1.01
C MET A 140 -16.07 -16.58 -0.28
N PRO A 141 -15.83 -15.95 -1.43
CA PRO A 141 -16.50 -16.34 -2.68
C PRO A 141 -16.01 -17.66 -3.26
N GLY A 142 -14.90 -18.18 -2.76
CA GLY A 142 -14.19 -19.31 -3.36
C GLY A 142 -13.36 -18.89 -4.58
N ILE A 143 -12.25 -19.60 -4.79
CA ILE A 143 -11.26 -19.25 -5.83
C ILE A 143 -11.82 -19.31 -7.26
N GLU A 144 -12.78 -20.19 -7.54
CA GLU A 144 -13.44 -20.30 -8.84
C GLU A 144 -14.21 -19.01 -9.19
N TYR A 145 -14.95 -18.50 -8.20
CA TYR A 145 -15.70 -17.25 -8.38
C TYR A 145 -14.75 -16.05 -8.47
N GLU A 146 -13.75 -15.99 -7.61
CA GLU A 146 -12.75 -14.92 -7.63
C GLU A 146 -12.01 -14.87 -8.97
N TYR A 147 -11.54 -16.02 -9.46
CA TYR A 147 -10.89 -16.12 -10.76
C TYR A 147 -11.78 -15.62 -11.90
N ALA A 148 -13.03 -16.09 -11.97
CA ALA A 148 -13.96 -15.68 -13.00
C ALA A 148 -14.32 -14.18 -12.92
N MET A 149 -14.49 -13.67 -11.70
CA MET A 149 -14.81 -12.27 -11.44
C MET A 149 -13.65 -11.35 -11.79
N MET A 150 -12.42 -11.67 -11.33
CA MET A 150 -11.26 -10.80 -11.54
C MET A 150 -10.83 -10.74 -13.00
N ASN A 151 -10.94 -11.83 -13.75
CA ASN A 151 -10.70 -11.83 -15.20
C ASN A 151 -11.68 -10.93 -15.98
N LYS A 152 -12.90 -10.71 -15.45
CA LYS A 152 -13.84 -9.77 -16.04
C LYS A 152 -13.67 -8.34 -15.53
N LEU A 153 -13.34 -8.18 -14.25
CA LEU A 153 -13.30 -6.88 -13.60
C LEU A 153 -12.01 -6.11 -13.94
N ALA A 154 -10.85 -6.74 -13.78
CA ALA A 154 -9.54 -6.11 -13.89
C ALA A 154 -9.30 -5.42 -15.26
N PRO A 155 -9.67 -6.02 -16.42
CA PRO A 155 -9.50 -5.35 -17.72
C PRO A 155 -10.35 -4.08 -17.91
N ASN A 156 -11.42 -3.93 -17.13
CA ASN A 156 -12.36 -2.81 -17.24
C ASN A 156 -12.07 -1.68 -16.25
N ILE A 157 -11.09 -1.83 -15.39
CA ILE A 157 -10.68 -0.77 -14.46
C ILE A 157 -9.49 -0.03 -15.05
N PRO A 158 -9.63 1.26 -15.41
CA PRO A 158 -8.51 2.05 -15.94
C PRO A 158 -7.59 2.52 -14.82
N VAL A 159 -6.32 2.81 -15.14
CA VAL A 159 -5.34 3.36 -14.17
C VAL A 159 -5.81 4.67 -13.55
N THR A 160 -6.58 5.47 -14.27
CA THR A 160 -7.15 6.72 -13.77
C THR A 160 -8.06 6.53 -12.56
N ALA A 161 -8.84 5.44 -12.52
CA ALA A 161 -9.67 5.11 -11.36
C ALA A 161 -8.80 4.73 -10.14
N ILE A 162 -7.71 3.99 -10.36
CA ILE A 162 -6.75 3.65 -9.31
C ILE A 162 -6.07 4.91 -8.78
N ASN A 163 -5.65 5.81 -9.68
CA ASN A 163 -5.03 7.08 -9.30
C ASN A 163 -5.97 7.95 -8.45
N GLN A 164 -7.26 7.99 -8.76
CA GLN A 164 -8.26 8.69 -7.95
C GLN A 164 -8.38 8.08 -6.55
N VAL A 165 -8.41 6.76 -6.43
CA VAL A 165 -8.44 6.06 -5.13
C VAL A 165 -7.19 6.40 -4.32
N MET A 166 -6.00 6.34 -4.91
CA MET A 166 -4.76 6.67 -4.23
C MET A 166 -4.67 8.13 -3.82
N GLN A 167 -5.18 9.05 -4.63
CA GLN A 167 -5.25 10.47 -4.29
C GLN A 167 -6.15 10.73 -3.07
N GLN A 168 -7.25 9.98 -2.94
CA GLN A 168 -8.13 10.06 -1.78
C GLN A 168 -7.56 9.36 -0.55
N LEU A 169 -6.76 8.32 -0.74
CA LEU A 169 -6.16 7.54 0.33
C LEU A 169 -4.99 8.26 0.99
N ILE A 170 -4.12 8.90 0.19
CA ILE A 170 -2.93 9.60 0.67
C ILE A 170 -3.32 11.04 1.03
N THR A 171 -3.64 11.28 2.30
CA THR A 171 -4.12 12.58 2.79
C THR A 171 -3.18 13.17 3.85
N ASP A 172 -3.33 14.48 4.10
CA ASP A 172 -2.59 15.20 5.13
C ASP A 172 -3.28 15.14 6.51
N ASN A 173 -4.46 14.52 6.59
CA ASN A 173 -5.27 14.46 7.79
C ASN A 173 -4.97 13.19 8.60
N ASN A 174 -5.06 13.29 9.93
CA ASN A 174 -4.93 12.14 10.84
C ASN A 174 -3.62 11.35 10.63
N GLN A 175 -2.50 12.06 10.50
CA GLN A 175 -1.20 11.44 10.32
C GLN A 175 -0.58 11.04 11.66
N VAL A 176 -0.01 9.84 11.72
CA VAL A 176 0.80 9.36 12.83
C VAL A 176 2.18 8.99 12.30
N VAL A 177 3.22 9.50 12.95
CA VAL A 177 4.60 9.14 12.65
C VAL A 177 5.18 8.42 13.86
N LEU A 178 5.70 7.23 13.63
CA LEU A 178 6.40 6.44 14.64
C LEU A 178 7.84 6.25 14.19
N LEU A 179 8.79 6.69 15.01
CA LEU A 179 10.20 6.40 14.86
C LEU A 179 10.63 5.44 15.97
N ALA A 180 11.31 4.38 15.58
CA ALA A 180 11.91 3.43 16.51
C ALA A 180 13.34 3.10 16.05
N GLY A 181 14.24 2.95 17.00
CA GLY A 181 15.61 2.59 16.70
C GLY A 181 16.43 2.33 17.97
N PRO A 182 17.65 1.80 17.83
CA PRO A 182 18.50 1.48 18.97
C PRO A 182 19.03 2.75 19.65
N GLU A 183 19.10 2.76 20.97
CA GLU A 183 19.85 3.75 21.71
C GLU A 183 21.34 3.46 21.54
N LYS A 184 22.04 4.36 20.87
CA LYS A 184 23.50 4.27 20.67
C LYS A 184 24.13 5.65 20.83
N GLU A 185 25.22 5.70 21.55
CA GLU A 185 25.98 6.94 21.75
C GLU A 185 26.39 7.58 20.42
N GLY A 186 26.13 8.88 20.28
CA GLY A 186 26.39 9.64 19.05
C GLY A 186 25.31 9.53 17.96
N LEU A 187 24.29 8.70 18.13
CA LEU A 187 23.17 8.60 17.20
C LEU A 187 22.09 9.64 17.55
N LYS A 188 21.81 10.53 16.60
CA LYS A 188 20.73 11.53 16.75
C LYS A 188 19.52 11.09 15.96
N TYR A 189 18.35 11.23 16.57
CA TYR A 189 17.06 11.04 15.95
C TYR A 189 16.45 12.41 15.63
N PRO A 190 15.68 12.52 14.52
CA PRO A 190 14.92 13.74 14.24
C PRO A 190 13.98 14.09 15.40
N THR A 191 13.96 15.35 15.77
CA THR A 191 13.04 15.87 16.79
C THR A 191 11.60 15.93 16.24
N LYS A 192 10.65 16.08 17.14
CA LYS A 192 9.24 16.26 16.76
C LYS A 192 9.04 17.48 15.85
N GLU A 193 9.80 18.55 16.11
CA GLU A 193 9.78 19.80 15.35
C GLU A 193 10.29 19.58 13.92
N GLU A 194 11.42 18.86 13.76
CA GLU A 194 11.99 18.52 12.45
C GLU A 194 11.07 17.62 11.64
N ILE A 195 10.48 16.61 12.25
CA ILE A 195 9.49 15.73 11.62
C ILE A 195 8.28 16.55 11.17
N THR A 196 7.76 17.42 12.05
CA THR A 196 6.61 18.27 11.73
C THR A 196 6.93 19.24 10.59
N ALA A 197 8.14 19.79 10.56
CA ALA A 197 8.60 20.66 9.48
C ALA A 197 8.66 19.91 8.14
N LEU A 198 9.22 18.69 8.14
CA LEU A 198 9.30 17.84 6.95
C LEU A 198 7.90 17.49 6.40
N LEU A 199 6.96 17.12 7.25
CA LEU A 199 5.58 16.86 6.86
C LEU A 199 4.89 18.09 6.24
N LYS A 200 5.14 19.28 6.77
CA LYS A 200 4.62 20.53 6.21
C LYS A 200 5.25 20.87 4.85
N GLN A 201 6.54 20.58 4.69
CA GLN A 201 7.26 20.82 3.43
C GLN A 201 6.83 19.85 2.31
N MET A 202 6.21 18.73 2.63
CA MET A 202 5.80 17.69 1.65
C MET A 202 4.99 18.28 0.49
N LYS A 203 4.12 19.26 0.77
CA LYS A 203 3.31 19.96 -0.25
C LYS A 203 4.12 20.82 -1.22
N SER A 204 5.32 21.24 -0.83
CA SER A 204 6.21 22.09 -1.62
C SER A 204 7.35 21.33 -2.29
N PHE A 205 7.40 20.00 -2.17
CA PHE A 205 8.41 19.20 -2.85
C PHE A 205 8.34 19.43 -4.38
N ASP A 206 9.49 19.72 -4.97
CA ASP A 206 9.65 19.83 -6.43
C ASP A 206 9.79 18.39 -6.99
N LEU A 207 8.63 17.78 -7.24
CA LEU A 207 8.52 16.41 -7.71
C LEU A 207 8.16 16.40 -9.21
N LYS A 208 8.71 15.44 -9.93
CA LYS A 208 8.35 15.16 -11.32
C LYS A 208 7.58 13.84 -11.40
N PRO A 209 6.68 13.69 -12.37
CA PRO A 209 6.05 12.40 -12.64
C PRO A 209 7.13 11.37 -12.98
N VAL A 210 6.83 10.11 -12.75
CA VAL A 210 7.67 8.99 -13.22
C VAL A 210 7.54 8.90 -14.73
N SER A 211 8.67 8.82 -15.42
CA SER A 211 8.78 8.73 -16.89
C SER A 211 8.73 7.30 -17.38
#